data_3f6fdb952d7579f90861aa93e1710de6
#
_entry.id   3f6fdb952d7579f90861aa93e1710de6
#
_cell.length_a   1.000
_cell.length_b   1.000
_cell.length_c   1.000
_cell.angle_alpha   90.00
_cell.angle_beta   90.00
_cell.angle_gamma   90.00
#
_symmetry.space_group_name_H-M   'P 1'
#
loop_
_entity.id
_entity.type
_entity.pdbx_description
1 polymer ?
#
loop_
_entity_poly.entity_id
_entity_poly.type
_entity_poly.pdbx_seq_one_letter_code
_entity_poly.pdbx_strand_id
1 'polypeptide(L)'
;MTNPYFANVTNYPQNTQTTNSKSRKNTALFLTGATVGGIAGGYLGYRQNPIITKDGCVKDSFAHSIFKSLSETPDNAYKKIYDKNILVLEKLKNIKNTLELKNLATENPKIFSEIKINIDNIDKSNLSENITAIEDFIKAKNKNEIINFKNNIQKIWNPTNKKFENAGDISDELFNTIKKSATKIRISKILKSAGVGALVGGILMFLPKLISSSNKN
;
A
#
# COMPACT_ATOMS: atom_id res chain seq x y z
N MET A 1 14.44 -0.36 82.24
CA MET A 1 15.22 -0.80 81.11
C MET A 1 14.64 -0.13 79.86
N THR A 2 15.24 0.95 79.46
CA THR A 2 14.80 1.83 78.36
C THR A 2 15.49 1.38 77.06
N ASN A 3 14.74 1.17 76.04
CA ASN A 3 15.26 0.76 74.72
C ASN A 3 15.38 1.98 73.83
N PRO A 4 16.57 2.40 73.36
CA PRO A 4 16.80 3.55 72.55
C PRO A 4 17.09 3.10 71.09
N TYR A 5 16.11 2.99 70.22
CA TYR A 5 16.34 2.96 68.79
C TYR A 5 15.20 3.67 68.06
N PHE A 6 15.26 5.00 67.98
CA PHE A 6 14.69 5.74 66.87
C PHE A 6 15.80 6.31 66.05
N ALA A 7 16.16 5.54 65.04
CA ALA A 7 17.12 5.97 64.02
C ALA A 7 16.44 6.90 63.02
N ASN A 8 17.08 8.00 62.78
CA ASN A 8 16.92 9.01 61.74
C ASN A 8 16.26 8.55 60.45
N VAL A 9 15.08 9.10 60.16
CA VAL A 9 14.52 9.16 58.82
C VAL A 9 15.23 10.30 58.10
N THR A 10 16.24 9.94 57.32
CA THR A 10 16.92 10.84 56.42
C THR A 10 15.97 11.34 55.34
N ASN A 11 15.86 12.65 55.25
CA ASN A 11 15.19 13.37 54.16
C ASN A 11 15.76 12.95 52.81
N TYR A 12 14.97 12.20 52.04
CA TYR A 12 15.22 12.05 50.61
C TYR A 12 14.78 13.33 49.88
N PRO A 13 15.61 13.96 49.08
CA PRO A 13 15.22 15.13 48.33
C PRO A 13 14.16 14.73 47.26
N GLN A 14 12.95 15.23 47.41
CA GLN A 14 11.91 15.18 46.39
C GLN A 14 12.32 16.09 45.23
N ASN A 15 13.14 15.61 44.31
CA ASN A 15 13.58 16.39 43.15
C ASN A 15 13.24 15.69 41.79
N THR A 16 12.17 14.90 41.76
CA THR A 16 11.77 14.17 40.54
C THR A 16 10.50 14.69 39.87
N GLN A 17 9.82 15.73 40.39
CA GLN A 17 8.56 16.20 39.80
C GLN A 17 8.73 17.29 38.73
N THR A 18 9.83 18.01 38.65
CA THR A 18 9.99 19.12 37.68
C THR A 18 10.43 18.66 36.30
N THR A 19 11.15 17.55 36.19
CA THR A 19 11.59 17.00 34.89
C THR A 19 10.45 16.35 34.09
N ASN A 20 9.53 15.69 34.77
CA ASN A 20 8.38 15.03 34.14
C ASN A 20 7.36 16.02 33.55
N SER A 21 7.17 17.19 34.15
CA SER A 21 6.20 18.18 33.65
C SER A 21 6.71 18.90 32.38
N LYS A 22 8.00 19.19 32.29
CA LYS A 22 8.62 19.78 31.08
C LYS A 22 8.62 18.80 29.93
N SER A 23 8.92 17.52 30.17
CA SER A 23 8.87 16.47 29.15
C SER A 23 7.46 16.29 28.59
N ARG A 24 6.44 16.21 29.45
CA ARG A 24 5.04 16.08 29.03
C ARG A 24 4.55 17.28 28.19
N LYS A 25 4.91 18.52 28.57
CA LYS A 25 4.57 19.73 27.80
C LYS A 25 5.23 19.73 26.42
N ASN A 26 6.46 19.28 26.32
CA ASN A 26 7.18 19.19 25.04
C ASN A 26 6.57 18.14 24.12
N THR A 27 6.24 16.97 24.66
CA THR A 27 5.55 15.92 23.92
C THR A 27 4.18 16.39 23.43
N ALA A 28 3.40 17.08 24.28
CA ALA A 28 2.10 17.62 23.90
C ALA A 28 2.21 18.64 22.77
N LEU A 29 3.18 19.54 22.79
CA LEU A 29 3.41 20.53 21.71
C LEU A 29 3.81 19.85 20.41
N PHE A 30 4.71 18.87 20.46
CA PHE A 30 5.10 18.11 19.28
C PHE A 30 3.89 17.36 18.69
N LEU A 31 3.10 16.69 19.51
CA LEU A 31 1.90 15.97 19.07
C LEU A 31 0.86 16.91 18.45
N THR A 32 0.64 18.09 19.05
CA THR A 32 -0.27 19.09 18.47
C THR A 32 0.21 19.56 17.10
N GLY A 33 1.49 19.89 16.96
CA GLY A 33 2.08 20.30 15.70
C GLY A 33 2.04 19.18 14.66
N ALA A 34 2.32 17.94 15.05
CA ALA A 34 2.25 16.78 14.20
C ALA A 34 0.81 16.52 13.71
N THR A 35 -0.19 16.68 14.58
CA THR A 35 -1.60 16.50 14.21
C THR A 35 -2.04 17.55 13.19
N VAL A 36 -1.79 18.83 13.45
CA VAL A 36 -2.14 19.93 12.55
C VAL A 36 -1.39 19.79 11.22
N GLY A 37 -0.09 19.53 11.27
CA GLY A 37 0.73 19.31 10.08
C GLY A 37 0.30 18.08 9.28
N GLY A 38 -0.08 17.01 9.96
CA GLY A 38 -0.59 15.79 9.33
C GLY A 38 -1.92 16.04 8.60
N ILE A 39 -2.86 16.76 9.20
CA ILE A 39 -4.13 17.14 8.58
C ILE A 39 -3.88 18.03 7.36
N ALA A 40 -3.05 19.08 7.49
CA ALA A 40 -2.72 19.97 6.39
C ALA A 40 -2.02 19.24 5.25
N GLY A 41 -1.02 18.40 5.56
CA GLY A 41 -0.32 17.58 4.57
C GLY A 41 -1.24 16.56 3.89
N GLY A 42 -2.12 15.93 4.64
CA GLY A 42 -3.14 15.01 4.12
C GLY A 42 -4.12 15.72 3.18
N TYR A 43 -4.60 16.91 3.55
CA TYR A 43 -5.47 17.73 2.71
C TYR A 43 -4.79 18.17 1.42
N LEU A 44 -3.53 18.63 1.49
CA LEU A 44 -2.76 18.96 0.29
C LEU A 44 -2.56 17.74 -0.60
N GLY A 45 -2.19 16.61 -0.02
CA GLY A 45 -2.09 15.35 -0.76
C GLY A 45 -3.42 14.95 -1.42
N TYR A 46 -4.54 15.10 -0.73
CA TYR A 46 -5.87 14.85 -1.29
C TYR A 46 -6.20 15.80 -2.45
N ARG A 47 -5.94 17.09 -2.27
CA ARG A 47 -6.24 18.11 -3.29
C ARG A 47 -5.37 17.97 -4.55
N GLN A 48 -4.14 17.50 -4.39
CA GLN A 48 -3.16 17.45 -5.48
C GLN A 48 -3.26 16.15 -6.31
N ASN A 49 -3.74 15.04 -5.74
CA ASN A 49 -3.77 13.78 -6.46
C ASN A 49 -5.06 13.62 -7.27
N PRO A 50 -4.96 13.23 -8.57
CA PRO A 50 -6.09 13.16 -9.47
C PRO A 50 -7.03 12.00 -9.16
N ILE A 51 -8.29 12.17 -9.56
CA ILE A 51 -9.31 11.13 -9.60
C ILE A 51 -9.53 10.77 -11.06
N ILE A 52 -9.36 9.50 -11.42
CA ILE A 52 -9.62 9.02 -12.78
C ILE A 52 -11.10 8.70 -12.91
N THR A 53 -11.76 9.32 -13.89
CA THR A 53 -13.15 9.05 -14.30
C THR A 53 -13.17 8.59 -15.75
N LYS A 54 -14.31 8.07 -16.24
CA LYS A 54 -14.47 7.69 -17.65
C LYS A 54 -14.33 8.88 -18.59
N ASP A 55 -14.70 10.06 -18.12
CA ASP A 55 -14.66 11.31 -18.90
C ASP A 55 -13.28 11.99 -18.83
N GLY A 56 -12.30 11.33 -18.21
CA GLY A 56 -10.95 11.84 -18.08
C GLY A 56 -10.46 11.91 -16.63
N CYS A 57 -9.59 12.89 -16.34
CA CYS A 57 -8.98 13.03 -15.03
C CYS A 57 -9.42 14.35 -14.36
N VAL A 58 -9.99 14.25 -13.18
CA VAL A 58 -10.30 15.42 -12.36
C VAL A 58 -9.06 15.78 -11.55
N LYS A 59 -8.47 16.97 -11.78
CA LYS A 59 -7.23 17.46 -11.18
C LYS A 59 -5.96 16.79 -11.74
N ASP A 60 -5.28 17.52 -12.60
CA ASP A 60 -4.22 16.99 -13.46
C ASP A 60 -2.81 17.06 -12.87
N SER A 61 -2.59 17.80 -11.78
CA SER A 61 -1.24 18.15 -11.30
C SER A 61 -0.32 16.96 -11.00
N PHE A 62 -0.88 15.79 -10.65
CA PHE A 62 -0.13 14.56 -10.38
C PHE A 62 -0.51 13.37 -11.26
N ALA A 63 -1.30 13.58 -12.33
CA ALA A 63 -1.71 12.52 -13.24
C ALA A 63 -0.50 11.79 -13.83
N HIS A 64 0.55 12.52 -14.23
CA HIS A 64 1.80 11.92 -14.74
C HIS A 64 2.44 10.96 -13.73
N SER A 65 2.45 11.29 -12.45
CA SER A 65 3.07 10.41 -11.44
C SER A 65 2.25 9.13 -11.18
N ILE A 66 0.94 9.18 -11.38
CA ILE A 66 0.08 8.00 -11.34
C ILE A 66 0.30 7.17 -12.60
N PHE A 67 0.31 7.79 -13.78
CA PHE A 67 0.63 7.12 -15.05
C PHE A 67 1.98 6.40 -14.96
N LYS A 68 3.02 7.08 -14.51
CA LYS A 68 4.36 6.50 -14.31
C LYS A 68 4.30 5.26 -13.41
N SER A 69 3.63 5.36 -12.28
CA SER A 69 3.48 4.23 -11.35
C SER A 69 2.70 3.06 -11.94
N LEU A 70 1.70 3.31 -12.78
CA LEU A 70 0.90 2.26 -13.45
C LEU A 70 1.66 1.61 -14.61
N SER A 71 2.48 2.38 -15.35
CA SER A 71 3.19 1.91 -16.55
C SER A 71 4.55 1.29 -16.25
N GLU A 72 5.28 1.80 -15.27
CA GLU A 72 6.64 1.32 -14.92
C GLU A 72 6.61 0.14 -13.94
N THR A 73 5.60 0.08 -13.06
CA THR A 73 5.44 -1.01 -12.11
C THR A 73 4.06 -1.67 -12.23
N PRO A 74 3.67 -2.16 -13.41
CA PRO A 74 2.37 -2.77 -13.63
C PRO A 74 2.17 -3.97 -12.70
N ASP A 75 3.22 -4.73 -12.37
CA ASP A 75 3.17 -5.85 -11.43
C ASP A 75 2.63 -5.43 -10.06
N ASN A 76 3.06 -4.30 -9.52
CA ASN A 76 2.58 -3.80 -8.24
C ASN A 76 1.14 -3.27 -8.30
N ALA A 77 0.77 -2.64 -9.41
CA ALA A 77 -0.59 -2.15 -9.64
C ALA A 77 -1.57 -3.31 -9.84
N TYR A 78 -1.12 -4.31 -10.57
CA TYR A 78 -1.87 -5.50 -10.96
C TYR A 78 -1.84 -6.62 -9.92
N LYS A 79 -0.85 -6.65 -9.05
CA LYS A 79 -0.60 -7.72 -8.07
C LYS A 79 -1.84 -8.16 -7.28
N LYS A 80 -2.75 -7.25 -6.98
CA LYS A 80 -4.01 -7.60 -6.29
C LYS A 80 -5.02 -8.36 -7.14
N ILE A 81 -4.95 -8.23 -8.47
CA ILE A 81 -5.79 -8.99 -9.39
C ILE A 81 -5.21 -10.39 -9.57
N TYR A 82 -3.88 -10.47 -9.49
CA TYR A 82 -3.11 -11.71 -9.49
C TYR A 82 -3.17 -12.50 -8.20
N ASP A 83 -3.57 -11.93 -7.07
CA ASP A 83 -3.52 -12.63 -5.78
C ASP A 83 -4.22 -14.00 -5.87
N LYS A 84 -5.31 -14.11 -6.66
CA LYS A 84 -5.96 -15.39 -6.90
C LYS A 84 -5.11 -16.38 -7.71
N ASN A 85 -4.49 -15.90 -8.79
CA ASN A 85 -3.65 -16.74 -9.66
C ASN A 85 -2.36 -17.14 -8.95
N ILE A 86 -1.78 -16.22 -8.14
CA ILE A 86 -0.61 -16.51 -7.30
C ILE A 86 -0.94 -17.56 -6.25
N LEU A 87 -2.09 -17.45 -5.59
CA LEU A 87 -2.54 -18.44 -4.62
C LEU A 87 -2.75 -19.82 -5.27
N VAL A 88 -3.27 -19.88 -6.50
CA VAL A 88 -3.39 -21.12 -7.25
C VAL A 88 -2.01 -21.72 -7.57
N LEU A 89 -1.05 -20.87 -8.02
CA LEU A 89 0.33 -21.29 -8.29
C LEU A 89 1.03 -21.82 -7.03
N GLU A 90 0.82 -21.19 -5.88
CA GLU A 90 1.37 -21.65 -4.60
C GLU A 90 0.76 -23.00 -4.17
N LYS A 91 -0.55 -23.16 -4.34
CA LYS A 91 -1.23 -24.45 -4.06
C LYS A 91 -0.76 -25.55 -5.00
N LEU A 92 -0.56 -25.26 -6.31
CA LEU A 92 -0.08 -26.24 -7.29
C LEU A 92 1.27 -26.86 -6.89
N LYS A 93 2.19 -26.08 -6.36
CA LYS A 93 3.50 -26.56 -5.88
C LYS A 93 3.42 -27.60 -4.76
N ASN A 94 2.33 -27.62 -4.02
CA ASN A 94 2.13 -28.48 -2.87
C ASN A 94 1.24 -29.70 -3.17
N ILE A 95 0.74 -29.84 -4.41
CA ILE A 95 -0.11 -30.96 -4.82
C ILE A 95 0.69 -32.26 -4.87
N LYS A 96 0.19 -33.29 -4.20
CA LYS A 96 0.81 -34.63 -4.11
C LYS A 96 0.04 -35.73 -4.82
N ASN A 97 -1.24 -35.49 -5.12
CA ASN A 97 -2.11 -36.47 -5.72
C ASN A 97 -3.20 -35.83 -6.60
N THR A 98 -3.84 -36.65 -7.42
CA THR A 98 -4.87 -36.22 -8.37
C THR A 98 -6.13 -35.67 -7.70
N LEU A 99 -6.47 -36.15 -6.50
CA LEU A 99 -7.64 -35.65 -5.77
C LEU A 99 -7.44 -34.18 -5.32
N GLU A 100 -6.25 -33.85 -4.84
CA GLU A 100 -5.90 -32.45 -4.47
C GLU A 100 -5.97 -31.53 -5.68
N LEU A 101 -5.52 -31.99 -6.86
CA LEU A 101 -5.62 -31.22 -8.11
C LEU A 101 -7.07 -30.99 -8.53
N LYS A 102 -7.93 -32.02 -8.45
CA LYS A 102 -9.36 -31.92 -8.73
C LYS A 102 -10.07 -30.97 -7.78
N ASN A 103 -9.73 -31.01 -6.50
CA ASN A 103 -10.26 -30.08 -5.50
C ASN A 103 -9.85 -28.64 -5.82
N LEU A 104 -8.56 -28.41 -6.15
CA LEU A 104 -8.08 -27.09 -6.54
C LEU A 104 -8.78 -26.56 -7.80
N ALA A 105 -9.05 -27.42 -8.78
CA ALA A 105 -9.79 -27.04 -9.99
C ALA A 105 -11.23 -26.67 -9.68
N THR A 106 -11.90 -27.41 -8.79
CA THR A 106 -13.27 -27.12 -8.34
C THR A 106 -13.35 -25.81 -7.57
N GLU A 107 -12.35 -25.49 -6.75
CA GLU A 107 -12.26 -24.20 -6.04
C GLU A 107 -12.00 -23.00 -6.98
N ASN A 108 -11.40 -23.24 -8.15
CA ASN A 108 -10.97 -22.19 -9.08
C ASN A 108 -11.47 -22.43 -10.51
N PRO A 109 -12.79 -22.61 -10.72
CA PRO A 109 -13.35 -23.04 -12.01
C PRO A 109 -13.03 -22.07 -13.14
N LYS A 110 -12.97 -20.75 -12.87
CA LYS A 110 -12.67 -19.75 -13.89
C LYS A 110 -11.27 -19.89 -14.49
N ILE A 111 -10.27 -20.28 -13.69
CA ILE A 111 -8.90 -20.50 -14.18
C ILE A 111 -8.82 -21.81 -14.94
N PHE A 112 -9.37 -22.87 -14.36
CA PHE A 112 -9.26 -24.20 -14.92
C PHE A 112 -10.14 -24.43 -16.17
N SER A 113 -11.24 -23.70 -16.34
CA SER A 113 -12.03 -23.75 -17.56
C SER A 113 -11.30 -23.21 -18.81
N GLU A 114 -10.31 -22.38 -18.63
CA GLU A 114 -9.49 -21.84 -19.72
C GLU A 114 -8.32 -22.76 -20.10
N ILE A 115 -8.00 -23.73 -19.24
CA ILE A 115 -6.90 -24.69 -19.46
C ILE A 115 -7.43 -25.85 -20.31
N LYS A 116 -6.79 -26.10 -21.45
CA LYS A 116 -7.16 -27.19 -22.36
C LYS A 116 -6.71 -28.58 -21.88
N ILE A 117 -6.59 -28.78 -20.58
CA ILE A 117 -6.19 -30.04 -19.96
C ILE A 117 -7.42 -30.65 -19.30
N ASN A 118 -7.72 -31.90 -19.65
CA ASN A 118 -8.81 -32.65 -18.99
C ASN A 118 -8.32 -33.17 -17.64
N ILE A 119 -8.71 -32.48 -16.57
CA ILE A 119 -8.31 -32.78 -15.19
C ILE A 119 -8.74 -34.20 -14.78
N ASP A 120 -9.84 -34.72 -15.35
CA ASP A 120 -10.36 -36.06 -15.00
C ASP A 120 -9.49 -37.20 -15.55
N ASN A 121 -8.73 -36.92 -16.62
CA ASN A 121 -7.82 -37.88 -17.24
C ASN A 121 -6.40 -37.87 -16.61
N ILE A 122 -6.19 -37.05 -15.59
CA ILE A 122 -4.90 -36.98 -14.92
C ILE A 122 -4.83 -38.11 -13.88
N ASP A 123 -3.81 -38.96 -14.02
CA ASP A 123 -3.46 -40.02 -13.10
C ASP A 123 -2.11 -39.78 -12.42
N LYS A 124 -1.67 -40.74 -11.61
CA LYS A 124 -0.41 -40.59 -10.86
C LYS A 124 0.82 -40.55 -11.78
N SER A 125 0.77 -41.16 -12.98
CA SER A 125 1.89 -41.27 -13.90
C SER A 125 2.18 -39.94 -14.61
N ASN A 126 1.14 -39.14 -14.91
CA ASN A 126 1.22 -37.89 -15.64
C ASN A 126 0.95 -36.63 -14.79
N LEU A 127 0.74 -36.81 -13.48
CA LEU A 127 0.38 -35.73 -12.55
C LEU A 127 1.43 -34.56 -12.57
N SER A 128 2.72 -34.88 -12.47
CA SER A 128 3.79 -33.88 -12.39
C SER A 128 3.88 -33.06 -13.68
N GLU A 129 3.78 -33.72 -14.84
CA GLU A 129 3.81 -33.07 -16.15
C GLU A 129 2.62 -32.13 -16.32
N ASN A 130 1.42 -32.57 -15.95
CA ASN A 130 0.22 -31.75 -16.02
C ASN A 130 0.25 -30.57 -15.04
N ILE A 131 0.78 -30.73 -13.83
CA ILE A 131 0.99 -29.60 -12.89
C ILE A 131 1.91 -28.55 -13.52
N THR A 132 3.01 -28.98 -14.13
CA THR A 132 3.94 -28.05 -14.81
C THR A 132 3.25 -27.31 -15.95
N ALA A 133 2.50 -28.02 -16.78
CA ALA A 133 1.76 -27.42 -17.89
C ALA A 133 0.69 -26.40 -17.40
N ILE A 134 0.01 -26.71 -16.31
CA ILE A 134 -0.95 -25.78 -15.67
C ILE A 134 -0.25 -24.55 -15.12
N GLU A 135 0.90 -24.74 -14.43
CA GLU A 135 1.69 -23.60 -13.94
C GLU A 135 2.14 -22.68 -15.07
N ASP A 136 2.67 -23.26 -16.16
CA ASP A 136 3.18 -22.48 -17.28
C ASP A 136 2.05 -21.75 -18.01
N PHE A 137 0.87 -22.36 -18.14
CA PHE A 137 -0.31 -21.68 -18.65
C PHE A 137 -0.68 -20.45 -17.80
N ILE A 138 -0.76 -20.63 -16.48
CA ILE A 138 -1.11 -19.55 -15.56
C ILE A 138 -0.06 -18.43 -15.60
N LYS A 139 1.24 -18.76 -15.65
CA LYS A 139 2.33 -17.79 -15.77
C LYS A 139 2.25 -17.01 -17.07
N ALA A 140 2.02 -17.69 -18.19
CA ALA A 140 1.87 -17.07 -19.51
C ALA A 140 0.65 -16.15 -19.58
N LYS A 141 -0.50 -16.60 -19.03
CA LYS A 141 -1.71 -15.80 -18.92
C LYS A 141 -1.44 -14.52 -18.13
N ASN A 142 -0.83 -14.65 -16.96
CA ASN A 142 -0.47 -13.51 -16.12
C ASN A 142 0.38 -12.49 -16.88
N LYS A 143 1.43 -12.94 -17.58
CA LYS A 143 2.30 -12.08 -18.38
C LYS A 143 1.52 -11.34 -19.47
N ASN A 144 0.64 -12.01 -20.18
CA ASN A 144 -0.18 -11.40 -21.23
C ASN A 144 -1.15 -10.36 -20.67
N GLU A 145 -1.76 -10.63 -19.53
CA GLU A 145 -2.65 -9.68 -18.87
C GLU A 145 -1.92 -8.41 -18.42
N ILE A 146 -0.68 -8.51 -17.92
CA ILE A 146 0.17 -7.36 -17.60
C ILE A 146 0.44 -6.51 -18.85
N ILE A 147 0.82 -7.14 -19.93
CA ILE A 147 1.10 -6.46 -21.19
C ILE A 147 -0.15 -5.72 -21.67
N ASN A 148 -1.30 -6.39 -21.64
CA ASN A 148 -2.57 -5.80 -22.02
C ASN A 148 -2.95 -4.61 -21.12
N PHE A 149 -2.77 -4.75 -19.82
CA PHE A 149 -3.00 -3.66 -18.86
C PHE A 149 -2.13 -2.45 -19.18
N LYS A 150 -0.82 -2.67 -19.38
CA LYS A 150 0.13 -1.61 -19.75
C LYS A 150 -0.26 -0.91 -21.06
N ASN A 151 -0.60 -1.69 -22.09
CA ASN A 151 -0.99 -1.16 -23.39
C ASN A 151 -2.26 -0.30 -23.31
N ASN A 152 -3.25 -0.72 -22.51
CA ASN A 152 -4.48 0.04 -22.34
C ASN A 152 -4.27 1.30 -21.50
N ILE A 153 -3.37 1.29 -20.51
CA ILE A 153 -2.99 2.52 -19.81
C ILE A 153 -2.34 3.52 -20.77
N GLN A 154 -1.48 3.04 -21.66
CA GLN A 154 -0.86 3.89 -22.67
C GLN A 154 -1.88 4.50 -23.64
N LYS A 155 -2.92 3.74 -24.05
CA LYS A 155 -3.98 4.23 -24.95
C LYS A 155 -4.76 5.41 -24.35
N ILE A 156 -5.03 5.38 -23.05
CA ILE A 156 -5.83 6.41 -22.36
C ILE A 156 -4.96 7.55 -21.81
N TRP A 157 -3.65 7.50 -21.98
CA TRP A 157 -2.74 8.54 -21.54
C TRP A 157 -2.43 9.52 -22.67
N ASN A 158 -2.73 10.81 -22.45
CA ASN A 158 -2.29 11.88 -23.34
C ASN A 158 -0.96 12.47 -22.84
N PRO A 159 0.16 12.24 -23.54
CA PRO A 159 1.47 12.73 -23.13
C PRO A 159 1.62 14.24 -23.25
N THR A 160 0.91 14.88 -24.19
CA THR A 160 0.93 16.33 -24.42
C THR A 160 0.25 17.06 -23.27
N ASN A 161 -0.95 16.63 -22.92
CA ASN A 161 -1.75 17.23 -21.87
C ASN A 161 -1.39 16.68 -20.46
N LYS A 162 -0.57 15.62 -20.39
CA LYS A 162 -0.17 14.92 -19.16
C LYS A 162 -1.37 14.48 -18.30
N LYS A 163 -2.43 14.00 -18.93
CA LYS A 163 -3.65 13.55 -18.26
C LYS A 163 -4.22 12.28 -18.90
N PHE A 164 -5.11 11.62 -18.16
CA PHE A 164 -5.87 10.49 -18.69
C PHE A 164 -7.07 11.02 -19.48
N GLU A 165 -7.17 10.58 -20.73
CA GLU A 165 -8.26 10.90 -21.66
C GLU A 165 -8.76 9.60 -22.29
N ASN A 166 -9.96 9.66 -22.93
CA ASN A 166 -10.53 8.53 -23.68
C ASN A 166 -10.68 7.21 -22.89
N ALA A 167 -10.91 7.32 -21.58
CA ALA A 167 -11.12 6.13 -20.75
C ALA A 167 -12.41 5.35 -21.10
N GLY A 168 -13.30 5.94 -21.93
CA GLY A 168 -14.45 5.27 -22.51
C GLY A 168 -14.10 4.20 -23.55
N ASP A 169 -12.89 4.26 -24.15
CA ASP A 169 -12.44 3.35 -25.22
C ASP A 169 -11.99 1.98 -24.70
N ILE A 170 -11.98 1.80 -23.39
CA ILE A 170 -11.59 0.53 -22.76
C ILE A 170 -12.78 -0.11 -22.03
N SER A 171 -12.72 -1.43 -21.85
CA SER A 171 -13.78 -2.16 -21.15
C SER A 171 -13.96 -1.68 -19.71
N ASP A 172 -15.18 -1.79 -19.19
CA ASP A 172 -15.51 -1.41 -17.81
C ASP A 172 -14.69 -2.17 -16.78
N GLU A 173 -14.42 -3.45 -17.02
CA GLU A 173 -13.59 -4.28 -16.12
C GLU A 173 -12.16 -3.72 -16.04
N LEU A 174 -11.58 -3.40 -17.19
CA LEU A 174 -10.22 -2.85 -17.25
C LEU A 174 -10.17 -1.44 -16.65
N PHE A 175 -11.15 -0.58 -16.96
CA PHE A 175 -11.27 0.74 -16.36
C PHE A 175 -11.34 0.66 -14.83
N ASN A 176 -12.19 -0.21 -14.29
CA ASN A 176 -12.31 -0.42 -12.84
C ASN A 176 -11.00 -0.90 -12.22
N THR A 177 -10.23 -1.71 -12.93
CA THR A 177 -8.91 -2.17 -12.51
C THR A 177 -7.93 -1.02 -12.42
N ILE A 178 -7.86 -0.19 -13.47
CA ILE A 178 -7.02 1.02 -13.50
C ILE A 178 -7.43 1.98 -12.40
N LYS A 179 -8.72 2.25 -12.24
CA LYS A 179 -9.28 3.12 -11.21
C LYS A 179 -8.92 2.65 -9.79
N LYS A 180 -9.04 1.35 -9.51
CA LYS A 180 -8.67 0.77 -8.20
C LYS A 180 -7.18 0.95 -7.94
N SER A 181 -6.33 0.66 -8.93
CA SER A 181 -4.88 0.82 -8.83
C SER A 181 -4.47 2.27 -8.63
N ALA A 182 -5.03 3.19 -9.41
CA ALA A 182 -4.80 4.63 -9.28
C ALA A 182 -5.27 5.17 -7.92
N THR A 183 -6.42 4.71 -7.42
CA THR A 183 -6.94 5.08 -6.11
C THR A 183 -5.99 4.64 -5.00
N LYS A 184 -5.43 3.43 -5.10
CA LYS A 184 -4.47 2.92 -4.12
C LYS A 184 -3.18 3.74 -4.11
N ILE A 185 -2.65 4.08 -5.29
CA ILE A 185 -1.48 4.95 -5.44
C ILE A 185 -1.78 6.34 -4.83
N ARG A 186 -2.96 6.88 -5.12
CA ARG A 186 -3.45 8.16 -4.56
C ARG A 186 -3.49 8.14 -3.04
N ILE A 187 -4.10 7.11 -2.43
CA ILE A 187 -4.15 6.97 -0.97
C ILE A 187 -2.75 6.89 -0.37
N SER A 188 -1.86 6.10 -0.97
CA SER A 188 -0.46 6.00 -0.52
C SER A 188 0.25 7.37 -0.56
N LYS A 189 0.02 8.18 -1.59
CA LYS A 189 0.59 9.53 -1.70
C LYS A 189 -0.01 10.50 -0.67
N ILE A 190 -1.31 10.42 -0.42
CA ILE A 190 -1.99 11.22 0.61
C ILE A 190 -1.40 10.89 1.99
N LEU A 191 -1.24 9.61 2.32
CA LEU A 191 -0.66 9.17 3.59
C LEU A 191 0.81 9.62 3.74
N LYS A 192 1.60 9.55 2.67
CA LYS A 192 2.98 10.08 2.67
C LYS A 192 3.01 11.58 2.91
N SER A 193 2.13 12.35 2.25
CA SER A 193 2.02 13.80 2.45
C SER A 193 1.58 14.16 3.87
N ALA A 194 0.64 13.38 4.44
CA ALA A 194 0.22 13.54 5.83
C ALA A 194 1.37 13.24 6.80
N GLY A 195 2.14 12.19 6.56
CA GLY A 195 3.31 11.83 7.37
C GLY A 195 4.40 12.92 7.35
N VAL A 196 4.73 13.43 6.17
CA VAL A 196 5.67 14.55 6.02
C VAL A 196 5.14 15.81 6.72
N GLY A 197 3.84 16.15 6.51
CA GLY A 197 3.21 17.27 7.18
C GLY A 197 3.24 17.15 8.70
N ALA A 198 3.00 15.96 9.24
CA ALA A 198 3.09 15.69 10.67
C ALA A 198 4.49 15.92 11.22
N LEU A 199 5.52 15.42 10.53
CA LEU A 199 6.92 15.64 10.94
C LEU A 199 7.28 17.12 10.92
N VAL A 200 6.99 17.83 9.83
CA VAL A 200 7.27 19.26 9.70
C VAL A 200 6.51 20.06 10.75
N GLY A 201 5.22 19.82 10.94
CA GLY A 201 4.39 20.48 11.94
C GLY A 201 4.90 20.25 13.37
N GLY A 202 5.29 19.01 13.69
CA GLY A 202 5.90 18.68 14.99
C GLY A 202 7.20 19.46 15.22
N ILE A 203 8.09 19.50 14.23
CA ILE A 203 9.37 20.22 14.34
C ILE A 203 9.13 21.74 14.48
N LEU A 204 8.26 22.34 13.66
CA LEU A 204 7.99 23.77 13.70
C LEU A 204 7.44 24.22 15.06
N MET A 205 6.57 23.42 15.70
CA MET A 205 6.06 23.73 17.04
C MET A 205 7.13 23.61 18.13
N PHE A 206 8.19 22.86 17.85
CA PHE A 206 9.28 22.63 18.81
C PHE A 206 10.43 23.66 18.67
N LEU A 207 10.65 24.22 17.47
CA LEU A 207 11.73 25.16 17.15
C LEU A 207 11.84 26.37 18.10
N PRO A 208 10.77 27.09 18.48
CA PRO A 208 10.90 28.24 19.36
C PRO A 208 11.50 27.92 20.73
N LYS A 209 11.29 26.67 21.21
CA LYS A 209 11.89 26.24 22.49
C LYS A 209 13.35 25.88 22.37
N LEU A 210 13.78 25.31 21.24
CA LEU A 210 15.20 25.03 20.99
C LEU A 210 15.99 26.34 20.94
N ILE A 211 15.48 27.37 20.30
CA ILE A 211 16.12 28.67 20.18
C ILE A 211 16.17 29.37 21.54
N SER A 212 15.08 29.32 22.33
CA SER A 212 15.04 29.96 23.64
C SER A 212 15.93 29.28 24.70
N SER A 213 16.26 28.01 24.52
CA SER A 213 17.20 27.31 25.42
C SER A 213 18.65 27.57 25.07
N SER A 214 18.96 27.89 23.81
CA SER A 214 20.33 28.24 23.36
C SER A 214 20.78 29.63 23.79
N ASN A 215 19.86 30.55 24.08
CA ASN A 215 20.20 31.92 24.53
C ASN A 215 20.35 32.06 26.06
N LYS A 216 20.40 30.98 26.81
CA LYS A 216 20.55 30.97 28.29
C LYS A 216 21.88 30.40 28.79
N ASN A 217 22.84 30.22 27.90
CA ASN A 217 24.22 29.85 28.28
C ASN A 217 25.18 31.01 28.05
#